data_11e6c905d66636d837c390a543535592
#
_entry.id   11e6c905d66636d837c390a543535592
#
_cell.length_a   1.000
_cell.length_b   1.000
_cell.length_c   1.000
_cell.angle_alpha   90.00
_cell.angle_beta   90.00
_cell.angle_gamma   90.00
#
_symmetry.space_group_name_H-M   'P 1'
#
loop_
_entity.id
_entity.type
_entity.pdbx_description
1 polymer ?
#
loop_
_entity_poly.entity_id
_entity_poly.type
_entity_poly.pdbx_seq_one_letter_code
_entity_poly.pdbx_strand_id
1 'polypeptide(L)'
;MKLKTAVYYAAMFLQLDAVCTALESASTSYTGATKAEIDRLVRCANLVIGEAASDYLPLKTRETVTTDDGEIEYSKLAKSIIDVYSVKDEYGRTVPVREYFDRILVPKKGRYEVEYSYMPQSVGLDDEIPYTERLGARAIGYGTACEYCIISGMTDDAVLWDKRYKDALHLAETGKTDKRVKPRRWA
;
A
#
# COMPACT_ATOMS: atom_id res chain seq x y z
N MET A 1 -4.33 -4.50 11.00
CA MET A 1 -2.98 -4.92 11.48
C MET A 1 -2.15 -3.67 11.70
N LYS A 2 -1.58 -3.48 12.92
CA LYS A 2 -0.80 -2.29 13.25
C LYS A 2 0.57 -2.28 12.58
N LEU A 3 1.06 -1.10 12.20
CA LEU A 3 2.40 -0.92 11.65
C LEU A 3 3.49 -1.40 12.60
N LYS A 4 3.28 -1.25 13.91
CA LYS A 4 4.17 -1.75 14.98
C LYS A 4 4.62 -3.19 14.75
N THR A 5 3.72 -4.06 14.28
CA THR A 5 4.04 -5.47 14.02
C THR A 5 5.01 -5.64 12.85
N ALA A 6 4.85 -4.87 11.78
CA ALA A 6 5.77 -4.91 10.64
C ALA A 6 7.15 -4.34 10.99
N VAL A 7 7.17 -3.23 11.75
CA VAL A 7 8.41 -2.62 12.26
C VAL A 7 9.14 -3.57 13.21
N TYR A 8 8.42 -4.30 14.05
CA TYR A 8 9.01 -5.33 14.91
C TYR A 8 9.68 -6.45 14.10
N TYR A 9 9.01 -6.96 13.05
CA TYR A 9 9.64 -7.94 12.17
C TYR A 9 10.90 -7.41 11.50
N ALA A 10 10.86 -6.17 11.00
CA ALA A 10 12.04 -5.54 10.39
C ALA A 10 13.20 -5.43 11.41
N ALA A 11 12.91 -4.94 12.62
CA ALA A 11 13.91 -4.83 13.68
C ALA A 11 14.54 -6.19 14.04
N MET A 12 13.71 -7.25 14.11
CA MET A 12 14.17 -8.61 14.36
C MET A 12 15.08 -9.12 13.22
N PHE A 13 14.73 -8.87 11.96
CA PHE A 13 15.54 -9.26 10.80
C PHE A 13 16.89 -8.54 10.76
N LEU A 14 16.93 -7.29 11.22
CA LEU A 14 18.12 -6.42 11.29
C LEU A 14 18.89 -6.59 12.58
N GLN A 15 18.48 -7.50 13.48
CA GLN A 15 19.11 -7.75 14.79
C GLN A 15 19.20 -6.46 15.66
N LEU A 16 18.18 -5.61 15.59
CA LEU A 16 18.07 -4.39 16.39
C LEU A 16 17.40 -4.70 17.75
N ASP A 17 18.12 -5.44 18.62
CA ASP A 17 17.57 -5.99 19.87
C ASP A 17 16.98 -4.91 20.81
N ALA A 18 17.62 -3.74 20.88
CA ALA A 18 17.10 -2.63 21.67
C ALA A 18 15.74 -2.13 21.18
N VAL A 19 15.52 -2.13 19.85
CA VAL A 19 14.24 -1.77 19.24
C VAL A 19 13.20 -2.85 19.50
N CYS A 20 13.57 -4.13 19.32
CA CYS A 20 12.68 -5.26 19.59
C CYS A 20 12.15 -5.21 21.04
N THR A 21 13.05 -5.09 22.00
CA THR A 21 12.71 -4.98 23.43
C THR A 21 11.80 -3.79 23.73
N ALA A 22 12.09 -2.63 23.12
CA ALA A 22 11.27 -1.44 23.28
C ALA A 22 9.86 -1.62 22.70
N LEU A 23 9.73 -2.25 21.54
CA LEU A 23 8.44 -2.52 20.89
C LEU A 23 7.61 -3.59 21.62
N GLU A 24 8.24 -4.53 22.30
CA GLU A 24 7.56 -5.55 23.14
C GLU A 24 7.04 -4.97 24.46
N SER A 25 7.69 -3.92 24.95
CA SER A 25 7.26 -3.28 26.17
C SER A 25 5.86 -2.65 26.03
N ALA A 26 5.12 -2.60 27.13
CA ALA A 26 3.83 -1.91 27.19
C ALA A 26 3.95 -0.37 27.12
N SER A 27 5.18 0.16 27.11
CA SER A 27 5.43 1.60 27.00
C SER A 27 5.09 2.10 25.59
N THR A 28 4.39 3.21 25.55
CA THR A 28 4.11 3.96 24.31
C THR A 28 5.10 5.12 24.09
N SER A 29 6.03 5.32 25.02
CA SER A 29 7.00 6.41 25.01
C SER A 29 8.41 5.87 24.77
N TYR A 30 8.94 6.17 23.60
CA TYR A 30 10.32 5.82 23.23
C TYR A 30 11.21 7.06 23.32
N THR A 31 12.48 6.90 23.68
CA THR A 31 13.41 8.02 23.88
C THR A 31 14.80 7.73 23.26
N GLY A 32 15.56 8.79 23.04
CA GLY A 32 16.95 8.70 22.61
C GLY A 32 17.17 7.98 21.27
N ALA A 33 18.23 7.20 21.19
CA ALA A 33 18.62 6.46 19.98
C ALA A 33 17.58 5.44 19.52
N THR A 34 16.94 4.76 20.48
CA THR A 34 15.91 3.76 20.17
C THR A 34 14.70 4.39 19.47
N LYS A 35 14.29 5.60 19.89
CA LYS A 35 13.23 6.33 19.20
C LYS A 35 13.64 6.70 17.78
N ALA A 36 14.86 7.20 17.59
CA ALA A 36 15.36 7.57 16.27
C ALA A 36 15.36 6.37 15.30
N GLU A 37 15.74 5.18 15.80
CA GLU A 37 15.70 3.94 15.01
C GLU A 37 14.27 3.50 14.67
N ILE A 38 13.35 3.55 15.63
CA ILE A 38 11.92 3.27 15.39
C ILE A 38 11.37 4.24 14.34
N ASP A 39 11.64 5.54 14.46
CA ASP A 39 11.17 6.55 13.52
C ASP A 39 11.76 6.32 12.11
N ARG A 40 13.00 5.82 12.01
CA ARG A 40 13.62 5.44 10.73
C ARG A 40 12.92 4.25 10.12
N LEU A 41 12.67 3.19 10.89
CA LEU A 41 11.95 2.01 10.43
C LEU A 41 10.51 2.33 10.01
N VAL A 42 9.81 3.22 10.73
CA VAL A 42 8.47 3.70 10.35
C VAL A 42 8.50 4.41 9.00
N ARG A 43 9.52 5.26 8.74
CA ARG A 43 9.68 5.89 7.41
C ARG A 43 9.92 4.86 6.32
N CYS A 44 10.83 3.90 6.52
CA CYS A 44 11.07 2.81 5.58
C CYS A 44 9.81 1.99 5.31
N ALA A 45 9.03 1.67 6.34
CA ALA A 45 7.78 0.94 6.20
C ALA A 45 6.73 1.72 5.39
N ASN A 46 6.64 3.03 5.54
CA ASN A 46 5.76 3.86 4.73
C ASN A 46 6.18 3.91 3.24
N LEU A 47 7.48 3.91 2.95
CA LEU A 47 7.98 3.79 1.57
C LEU A 47 7.53 2.46 0.95
N VAL A 48 7.72 1.36 1.66
CA VAL A 48 7.30 0.01 1.24
C VAL A 48 5.79 -0.08 1.01
N ILE A 49 4.98 0.51 1.88
CA ILE A 49 3.52 0.55 1.74
C ILE A 49 3.12 1.35 0.48
N GLY A 50 3.81 2.46 0.22
CA GLY A 50 3.61 3.27 -0.97
C GLY A 50 3.98 2.52 -2.26
N GLU A 51 5.16 1.89 -2.30
CA GLU A 51 5.62 1.04 -3.41
C GLU A 51 4.63 -0.11 -3.68
N ALA A 52 4.20 -0.81 -2.63
CA ALA A 52 3.22 -1.88 -2.78
C ALA A 52 1.91 -1.37 -3.39
N ALA A 53 1.47 -0.15 -3.07
CA ALA A 53 0.24 0.44 -3.61
C ALA A 53 0.38 0.90 -5.06
N SER A 54 1.55 1.44 -5.46
CA SER A 54 1.79 1.91 -6.82
C SER A 54 2.05 0.76 -7.79
N ASP A 55 2.90 -0.19 -7.42
CA ASP A 55 3.52 -1.08 -8.40
C ASP A 55 2.95 -2.51 -8.38
N TYR A 56 2.47 -2.99 -7.21
CA TYR A 56 2.13 -4.41 -7.06
C TYR A 56 0.67 -4.67 -6.67
N LEU A 57 0.18 -4.00 -5.65
CA LEU A 57 -1.10 -4.29 -5.00
C LEU A 57 -1.96 -3.01 -4.87
N PRO A 58 -2.47 -2.46 -5.99
CA PRO A 58 -3.18 -1.20 -5.98
C PRO A 58 -4.38 -1.20 -5.02
N LEU A 59 -4.42 -0.20 -4.16
CA LEU A 59 -5.54 0.09 -3.27
C LEU A 59 -6.61 0.83 -4.04
N LYS A 60 -7.76 0.19 -4.27
CA LYS A 60 -8.85 0.76 -5.05
C LYS A 60 -9.92 1.37 -4.18
N THR A 61 -10.50 2.45 -4.65
CA THR A 61 -11.68 3.08 -4.05
C THR A 61 -12.65 3.51 -5.14
N ARG A 62 -13.89 3.81 -4.73
CA ARG A 62 -14.90 4.39 -5.59
C ARG A 62 -15.41 5.65 -4.94
N GLU A 63 -15.55 6.68 -5.73
CA GLU A 63 -16.05 7.97 -5.29
C GLU A 63 -17.03 8.54 -6.29
N THR A 64 -18.08 9.19 -5.77
CA THR A 64 -19.05 9.84 -6.62
C THR A 64 -18.73 11.33 -6.69
N VAL A 65 -18.54 11.81 -7.92
CA VAL A 65 -18.22 13.21 -8.21
C VAL A 65 -19.27 13.79 -9.16
N THR A 66 -19.61 15.05 -8.96
CA THR A 66 -20.47 15.81 -9.87
C THR A 66 -19.64 16.84 -10.61
N THR A 67 -19.83 16.92 -11.93
CA THR A 67 -19.17 17.93 -12.76
C THR A 67 -20.19 18.72 -13.56
N ASP A 68 -19.96 20.02 -13.70
CA ASP A 68 -20.82 20.95 -14.44
C ASP A 68 -20.29 21.25 -15.85
N ASP A 69 -19.02 20.95 -16.09
CA ASP A 69 -18.28 21.25 -17.34
C ASP A 69 -17.76 20.02 -18.06
N GLY A 70 -17.90 18.85 -17.45
CA GLY A 70 -17.36 17.59 -17.97
C GLY A 70 -15.89 17.37 -17.58
N GLU A 71 -15.35 18.15 -16.63
CA GLU A 71 -14.02 17.98 -16.08
C GLU A 71 -14.08 17.47 -14.63
N ILE A 72 -13.31 16.45 -14.32
CA ILE A 72 -13.13 15.92 -12.96
C ILE A 72 -11.67 16.10 -12.60
N GLU A 73 -11.37 17.14 -11.84
CA GLU A 73 -10.01 17.40 -11.35
C GLU A 73 -9.62 16.39 -10.28
N TYR A 74 -8.39 15.86 -10.34
CA TYR A 74 -7.88 14.94 -9.33
C TYR A 74 -7.81 15.54 -7.93
N SER A 75 -7.63 16.86 -7.84
CA SER A 75 -7.65 17.62 -6.59
C SER A 75 -8.98 17.56 -5.84
N LYS A 76 -10.09 17.27 -6.55
CA LYS A 76 -11.44 17.14 -5.98
C LYS A 76 -11.72 15.75 -5.43
N LEU A 77 -10.86 14.77 -5.68
CA LEU A 77 -10.98 13.42 -5.14
C LEU A 77 -10.49 13.39 -3.69
N ALA A 78 -11.13 12.55 -2.88
CA ALA A 78 -10.81 12.45 -1.45
C ALA A 78 -9.41 11.86 -1.18
N LYS A 79 -8.86 11.08 -2.13
CA LYS A 79 -7.56 10.44 -1.99
C LYS A 79 -6.66 10.77 -3.18
N SER A 80 -5.34 10.82 -2.93
CA SER A 80 -4.34 11.03 -3.99
C SER A 80 -4.37 9.88 -4.99
N ILE A 81 -4.78 10.17 -6.20
CA ILE A 81 -4.94 9.19 -7.27
C ILE A 81 -3.58 8.71 -7.80
N ILE A 82 -3.53 7.42 -8.16
CA ILE A 82 -2.42 6.82 -8.91
C ILE A 82 -2.89 6.54 -10.34
N ASP A 83 -4.03 5.81 -10.50
CA ASP A 83 -4.52 5.36 -11.79
C ASP A 83 -6.05 5.25 -11.79
N VAL A 84 -6.70 5.52 -12.95
CA VAL A 84 -8.15 5.43 -13.14
C VAL A 84 -8.52 4.09 -13.75
N TYR A 85 -9.42 3.36 -13.12
CA TYR A 85 -9.87 2.06 -13.64
C TYR A 85 -11.16 2.14 -14.43
N SER A 86 -12.12 2.90 -13.95
CA SER A 86 -13.39 3.08 -14.65
C SER A 86 -14.12 4.33 -14.18
N VAL A 87 -14.87 4.92 -15.11
CA VAL A 87 -15.82 5.99 -14.80
C VAL A 87 -17.20 5.55 -15.28
N LYS A 88 -18.19 5.61 -14.40
CA LYS A 88 -19.58 5.22 -14.69
C LYS A 88 -20.53 6.40 -14.54
N ASP A 89 -21.52 6.46 -15.41
CA ASP A 89 -22.60 7.45 -15.31
C ASP A 89 -23.59 7.10 -14.18
N GLU A 90 -24.56 7.96 -13.95
CA GLU A 90 -25.63 7.77 -12.96
C GLU A 90 -26.48 6.49 -13.16
N TYR A 91 -26.43 5.90 -14.36
CA TYR A 91 -27.10 4.64 -14.71
C TYR A 91 -26.18 3.42 -14.56
N GLY A 92 -24.94 3.60 -14.05
CA GLY A 92 -23.97 2.52 -13.88
C GLY A 92 -23.26 2.07 -15.17
N ARG A 93 -23.42 2.81 -16.28
CA ARG A 93 -22.79 2.49 -17.55
C ARG A 93 -21.40 3.11 -17.61
N THR A 94 -20.41 2.31 -18.01
CA THR A 94 -19.05 2.82 -18.25
C THR A 94 -19.05 3.82 -19.38
N VAL A 95 -18.45 4.99 -19.17
CA VAL A 95 -18.31 6.04 -20.16
C VAL A 95 -16.86 6.16 -20.65
N PRO A 96 -16.65 6.51 -21.92
CA PRO A 96 -15.30 6.76 -22.42
C PRO A 96 -14.77 8.04 -21.77
N VAL A 97 -13.54 8.02 -21.34
CA VAL A 97 -12.86 9.16 -20.71
C VAL A 97 -11.57 9.50 -21.45
N ARG A 98 -11.11 10.73 -21.30
CA ARG A 98 -9.75 11.14 -21.66
C ARG A 98 -9.04 11.57 -20.39
N GLU A 99 -7.94 10.91 -20.09
CA GLU A 99 -7.12 11.21 -18.93
C GLU A 99 -6.05 12.23 -19.27
N TYR A 100 -5.91 13.21 -18.38
CA TYR A 100 -4.85 14.20 -18.40
C TYR A 100 -4.07 14.10 -17.09
N PHE A 101 -2.96 14.80 -16.99
CA PHE A 101 -2.11 14.75 -15.81
C PHE A 101 -2.82 15.19 -14.50
N ASP A 102 -3.77 16.12 -14.62
CA ASP A 102 -4.45 16.76 -13.48
C ASP A 102 -5.96 16.50 -13.41
N ARG A 103 -6.55 15.90 -14.46
CA ARG A 103 -7.99 15.74 -14.59
C ARG A 103 -8.40 14.59 -15.53
N ILE A 104 -9.68 14.24 -15.44
CA ILE A 104 -10.37 13.36 -16.38
C ILE A 104 -11.42 14.19 -17.12
N LEU A 105 -11.49 14.05 -18.45
CA LEU A 105 -12.61 14.56 -19.24
C LEU A 105 -13.65 13.48 -19.44
N VAL A 106 -14.90 13.80 -19.09
CA VAL A 106 -16.09 12.98 -19.31
C VAL A 106 -16.97 13.60 -20.40
N PRO A 107 -17.81 12.84 -21.10
CA PRO A 107 -18.53 13.31 -22.29
C PRO A 107 -19.53 14.44 -22.02
N LYS A 108 -20.08 14.55 -20.82
CA LYS A 108 -21.15 15.49 -20.46
C LYS A 108 -21.02 15.90 -19.00
N LYS A 109 -21.69 17.01 -18.63
CA LYS A 109 -21.92 17.34 -17.24
C LYS A 109 -22.85 16.28 -16.59
N GLY A 110 -22.66 16.02 -15.31
CA GLY A 110 -23.47 15.05 -14.57
C GLY A 110 -22.79 14.49 -13.36
N ARG A 111 -23.39 13.44 -12.81
CA ARG A 111 -22.89 12.69 -11.68
C ARG A 111 -22.20 11.42 -12.18
N TYR A 112 -20.98 11.16 -11.69
CA TYR A 112 -20.15 10.04 -12.09
C TYR A 112 -19.61 9.29 -10.88
N GLU A 113 -19.55 7.97 -10.97
CA GLU A 113 -18.78 7.13 -10.07
C GLU A 113 -17.42 6.85 -10.69
N VAL A 114 -16.35 7.31 -10.04
CA VAL A 114 -14.96 7.11 -10.45
C VAL A 114 -14.34 6.00 -9.61
N GLU A 115 -13.88 4.94 -10.24
CA GLU A 115 -13.09 3.88 -9.60
C GLU A 115 -11.61 4.12 -9.93
N TYR A 116 -10.79 4.30 -8.89
CA TYR A 116 -9.38 4.63 -9.05
C TYR A 116 -8.53 3.97 -7.96
N SER A 117 -7.23 3.79 -8.25
CA SER A 117 -6.24 3.45 -7.24
C SER A 117 -5.66 4.70 -6.61
N TYR A 118 -5.25 4.58 -5.37
CA TYR A 118 -4.79 5.72 -4.60
C TYR A 118 -3.53 5.42 -3.79
N MET A 119 -2.72 6.47 -3.58
CA MET A 119 -1.57 6.43 -2.69
C MET A 119 -2.06 6.49 -1.24
N PRO A 120 -1.71 5.51 -0.40
CA PRO A 120 -2.06 5.55 1.03
C PRO A 120 -1.33 6.69 1.72
N GLN A 121 -1.98 7.28 2.71
CA GLN A 121 -1.33 8.24 3.59
C GLN A 121 -0.31 7.52 4.49
N SER A 122 0.72 8.27 4.91
CA SER A 122 1.69 7.77 5.87
C SER A 122 1.01 7.41 7.18
N VAL A 123 1.33 6.23 7.70
CA VAL A 123 0.78 5.68 8.94
C VAL A 123 1.82 5.75 10.06
N GLY A 124 1.38 6.03 11.27
CA GLY A 124 2.21 5.98 12.47
C GLY A 124 2.35 4.55 13.00
N LEU A 125 3.19 4.40 14.02
CA LEU A 125 3.53 3.08 14.59
C LEU A 125 2.30 2.31 15.10
N ASP A 126 1.35 3.00 15.70
CA ASP A 126 0.15 2.40 16.27
C ASP A 126 -1.05 2.35 15.34
N ASP A 127 -0.92 2.94 14.15
CA ASP A 127 -1.96 2.97 13.12
C ASP A 127 -2.08 1.63 12.40
N GLU A 128 -3.24 1.41 11.80
CA GLU A 128 -3.47 0.25 10.97
C GLU A 128 -2.94 0.48 9.55
N ILE A 129 -2.24 -0.53 9.02
CA ILE A 129 -1.81 -0.52 7.63
C ILE A 129 -2.94 -0.98 6.70
N PRO A 130 -3.02 -0.43 5.47
CA PRO A 130 -4.12 -0.73 4.54
C PRO A 130 -4.11 -2.16 3.99
N TYR A 131 -3.04 -2.91 4.21
CA TYR A 131 -2.88 -4.29 3.76
C TYR A 131 -3.02 -5.26 4.93
N THR A 132 -4.22 -5.81 5.19
CA THR A 132 -4.42 -6.66 6.37
C THR A 132 -4.46 -8.15 6.05
N GLU A 133 -4.98 -8.54 4.89
CA GLU A 133 -5.26 -9.94 4.59
C GLU A 133 -4.37 -10.53 3.49
N ARG A 134 -3.88 -9.70 2.57
CA ARG A 134 -3.09 -10.16 1.42
C ARG A 134 -1.60 -9.98 1.59
N LEU A 135 -1.19 -8.88 2.20
CA LEU A 135 0.21 -8.58 2.48
C LEU A 135 0.41 -8.52 3.99
N GLY A 136 0.88 -9.62 4.58
CA GLY A 136 1.06 -9.73 6.03
C GLY A 136 2.19 -8.83 6.55
N ALA A 137 2.19 -8.55 7.87
CA ALA A 137 3.21 -7.74 8.54
C ALA A 137 4.64 -8.20 8.25
N ARG A 138 4.84 -9.51 8.13
CA ARG A 138 6.16 -10.08 7.83
C ARG A 138 6.67 -9.69 6.45
N ALA A 139 5.79 -9.62 5.44
CA ALA A 139 6.16 -9.22 4.09
C ALA A 139 6.56 -7.73 4.06
N ILE A 140 5.77 -6.86 4.71
CA ILE A 140 6.13 -5.44 4.88
C ILE A 140 7.42 -5.32 5.68
N GLY A 141 7.64 -6.16 6.70
CA GLY A 141 8.89 -6.22 7.45
C GLY A 141 10.12 -6.55 6.58
N TYR A 142 10.00 -7.42 5.58
CA TYR A 142 11.08 -7.69 4.63
C TYR A 142 11.42 -6.45 3.78
N GLY A 143 10.42 -5.79 3.20
CA GLY A 143 10.63 -4.55 2.45
C GLY A 143 11.21 -3.45 3.33
N THR A 144 10.70 -3.29 4.56
CA THR A 144 11.21 -2.32 5.54
C THR A 144 12.68 -2.58 5.88
N ALA A 145 13.09 -3.85 6.05
CA ALA A 145 14.47 -4.21 6.29
C ALA A 145 15.34 -3.92 5.05
N CYS A 146 14.83 -4.16 3.85
CA CYS A 146 15.51 -3.80 2.60
C CYS A 146 15.79 -2.29 2.53
N GLU A 147 14.76 -1.45 2.69
CA GLU A 147 14.87 0.00 2.66
C GLU A 147 15.84 0.53 3.75
N TYR A 148 15.75 -0.03 4.95
CA TYR A 148 16.69 0.30 6.02
C TYR A 148 18.14 -0.02 5.66
N CYS A 149 18.38 -1.20 5.06
CA CYS A 149 19.71 -1.60 4.61
C CYS A 149 20.25 -0.67 3.52
N ILE A 150 19.43 -0.28 2.55
CA ILE A 150 19.81 0.68 1.49
C ILE A 150 20.25 2.01 2.10
N ILE A 151 19.42 2.58 2.98
CA ILE A 151 19.71 3.87 3.63
C ILE A 151 20.97 3.80 4.51
N SER A 152 21.22 2.62 5.09
CA SER A 152 22.38 2.39 5.98
C SER A 152 23.66 1.95 5.22
N GLY A 153 23.61 1.80 3.89
CA GLY A 153 24.72 1.37 3.05
C GLY A 153 25.07 -0.13 3.12
N MET A 154 24.17 -0.95 3.67
CA MET A 154 24.30 -2.41 3.78
C MET A 154 23.74 -3.10 2.52
N THR A 155 24.43 -2.93 1.40
CA THR A 155 23.92 -3.33 0.07
C THR A 155 23.73 -4.82 -0.08
N ASP A 156 24.61 -5.65 0.48
CA ASP A 156 24.53 -7.11 0.36
C ASP A 156 23.30 -7.65 1.10
N ASP A 157 23.03 -7.13 2.28
CA ASP A 157 21.85 -7.49 3.06
C ASP A 157 20.56 -6.98 2.40
N ALA A 158 20.61 -5.80 1.78
CA ALA A 158 19.48 -5.24 1.04
C ALA A 158 19.01 -6.19 -0.07
N VAL A 159 19.93 -6.77 -0.85
CA VAL A 159 19.61 -7.73 -1.93
C VAL A 159 18.88 -8.97 -1.39
N LEU A 160 19.29 -9.46 -0.21
CA LEU A 160 18.62 -10.61 0.43
C LEU A 160 17.17 -10.28 0.81
N TRP A 161 16.95 -9.10 1.42
CA TRP A 161 15.62 -8.69 1.89
C TRP A 161 14.73 -8.29 0.73
N ASP A 162 15.25 -7.65 -0.31
CA ASP A 162 14.52 -7.35 -1.55
C ASP A 162 13.95 -8.62 -2.20
N LYS A 163 14.77 -9.66 -2.34
CA LYS A 163 14.30 -10.94 -2.88
C LYS A 163 13.16 -11.53 -2.06
N ARG A 164 13.28 -11.56 -0.73
CA ARG A 164 12.21 -12.09 0.16
C ARG A 164 10.94 -11.25 0.08
N TYR A 165 11.08 -9.94 -0.04
CA TYR A 165 9.95 -9.02 -0.20
C TYR A 165 9.22 -9.27 -1.52
N LYS A 166 9.94 -9.34 -2.64
CA LYS A 166 9.38 -9.61 -3.97
C LYS A 166 8.71 -10.98 -4.04
N ASP A 167 9.29 -12.00 -3.46
CA ASP A 167 8.68 -13.33 -3.35
C ASP A 167 7.34 -13.26 -2.59
N ALA A 168 7.28 -12.51 -1.50
CA ALA A 168 6.06 -12.32 -0.72
C ALA A 168 4.99 -11.53 -1.47
N LEU A 169 5.38 -10.48 -2.22
CA LEU A 169 4.48 -9.72 -3.09
C LEU A 169 3.90 -10.59 -4.20
N HIS A 170 4.73 -11.39 -4.86
CA HIS A 170 4.28 -12.31 -5.90
C HIS A 170 3.26 -13.32 -5.38
N LEU A 171 3.47 -13.88 -4.19
CA LEU A 171 2.50 -14.76 -3.54
C LEU A 171 1.18 -14.04 -3.22
N ALA A 172 1.25 -12.79 -2.76
CA ALA A 172 0.06 -11.98 -2.48
C ALA A 172 -0.72 -11.62 -3.76
N GLU A 173 -0.03 -11.43 -4.88
CA GLU A 173 -0.63 -11.16 -6.17
C GLU A 173 -1.26 -12.41 -6.79
N THR A 174 -0.56 -13.54 -6.81
CA THR A 174 -1.03 -14.81 -7.39
C THR A 174 -2.20 -15.42 -6.62
N GLY A 175 -2.31 -15.15 -5.33
CA GLY A 175 -3.48 -15.53 -4.52
C GLY A 175 -4.81 -14.91 -5.00
N LYS A 176 -4.76 -13.92 -5.90
CA LYS A 176 -5.94 -13.30 -6.55
C LYS A 176 -6.52 -14.14 -7.70
N THR A 177 -5.79 -15.11 -8.23
CA THR A 177 -6.30 -15.93 -9.32
C THR A 177 -7.40 -16.83 -8.77
N ASP A 178 -8.64 -16.51 -9.11
CA ASP A 178 -9.82 -17.36 -8.89
C ASP A 178 -9.52 -18.74 -9.52
N LYS A 179 -9.07 -19.66 -8.70
CA LYS A 179 -8.96 -21.06 -9.10
C LYS A 179 -10.38 -21.60 -9.23
N ARG A 180 -11.04 -21.33 -10.35
CA ARG A 180 -12.26 -22.05 -10.71
C ARG A 180 -11.89 -23.52 -10.85
N VAL A 181 -12.07 -24.27 -9.78
CA VAL A 181 -12.04 -25.73 -9.83
C VAL A 181 -13.21 -26.14 -10.72
N LYS A 182 -12.90 -26.64 -11.92
CA LYS A 182 -13.93 -27.18 -12.80
C LYS A 182 -14.68 -28.26 -12.03
N PRO A 183 -16.03 -28.22 -11.98
CA PRO A 183 -16.78 -29.29 -11.33
C PRO A 183 -16.40 -30.61 -11.98
N ARG A 184 -15.95 -31.59 -11.15
CA ARG A 184 -15.72 -32.94 -11.65
C ARG A 184 -17.07 -33.47 -12.16
N ARG A 185 -17.16 -33.73 -13.44
CA ARG A 185 -18.24 -34.55 -13.97
C ARG A 185 -17.99 -35.98 -13.44
N TRP A 186 -18.84 -36.40 -12.56
CA TRP A 186 -18.98 -37.82 -12.24
C TRP A 186 -19.64 -38.45 -13.47
N ALA A 187 -18.92 -39.35 -14.15
CA ALA A 187 -19.49 -40.20 -15.19
C ALA A 187 -20.10 -41.45 -14.55
#